data_729a8fa17066df1e1cdb1545130226fd
#
_entry.id   729a8fa17066df1e1cdb1545130226fd
#
_cell.length_a   1.000
_cell.length_b   1.000
_cell.length_c   1.000
_cell.angle_alpha   90.00
_cell.angle_beta   90.00
_cell.angle_gamma   90.00
#
_symmetry.space_group_name_H-M   'P 1'
#
loop_
_entity.id
_entity.type
_entity.pdbx_description
1 polymer ?
#
loop_
_entity_poly.entity_id
_entity_poly.type
_entity_poly.pdbx_seq_one_letter_code
_entity_poly.pdbx_strand_id
1 'polypeptide(L)'
;MKSYRTLALKELLSQKVTSILILIAVVLSTMMTTIVGQSIGVLSAMREQQAIAIGGNRYATFLQMNADQLHALEQDERLSYVGKSIYMGSLELSPSLTLGLMEYWDDTAAIYPSSTSVEEGRLPEAPMEIALSEDILKYLGFEGGIGDKITLSLQKNLRHNIADSYSYTAEFVLTGILKNNYLGYTSGTVTGVVGKGTAEQLLTESYIYYNVDIRTADKKNFQAVVDDINKEFKLMMS
;
A
#
# COMPACT_ATOMS: atom_id res chain seq x y z
N MET A 1 -44.87 54.60 -14.42
CA MET A 1 -43.43 54.44 -14.30
C MET A 1 -43.03 53.16 -15.08
N LYS A 2 -42.37 53.31 -16.22
CA LYS A 2 -41.89 52.12 -16.98
C LYS A 2 -40.77 51.48 -16.20
N SER A 3 -40.96 50.23 -15.81
CA SER A 3 -40.00 49.48 -14.98
C SER A 3 -38.64 49.43 -15.65
N TYR A 4 -37.54 49.64 -14.88
CA TYR A 4 -36.14 49.48 -15.34
C TYR A 4 -35.89 48.15 -16.07
N ARG A 5 -36.63 47.10 -15.71
CA ARG A 5 -36.63 45.80 -16.40
C ARG A 5 -37.05 45.86 -17.86
N THR A 6 -38.09 46.69 -18.18
CA THR A 6 -38.59 46.86 -19.56
C THR A 6 -37.62 47.66 -20.44
N LEU A 7 -36.87 48.59 -19.85
CA LEU A 7 -35.83 49.35 -20.56
C LEU A 7 -34.64 48.46 -20.86
N ALA A 8 -34.13 47.71 -19.87
CA ALA A 8 -33.03 46.77 -20.02
C ALA A 8 -33.35 45.69 -21.08
N LEU A 9 -34.55 45.13 -21.07
CA LEU A 9 -35.00 44.16 -22.09
C LEU A 9 -35.04 44.77 -23.51
N LYS A 10 -35.46 46.03 -23.64
CA LYS A 10 -35.53 46.73 -24.93
C LYS A 10 -34.12 47.04 -25.47
N GLU A 11 -33.18 47.37 -24.58
CA GLU A 11 -31.76 47.61 -24.93
C GLU A 11 -31.06 46.34 -25.33
N LEU A 12 -31.27 45.23 -24.61
CA LEU A 12 -30.81 43.88 -24.98
C LEU A 12 -31.32 43.42 -26.36
N LEU A 13 -32.59 43.69 -26.67
CA LEU A 13 -33.21 43.34 -27.96
C LEU A 13 -32.75 44.23 -29.12
N SER A 14 -32.29 45.47 -28.84
CA SER A 14 -31.77 46.40 -29.88
C SER A 14 -30.32 46.07 -30.26
N GLN A 15 -29.53 45.46 -29.36
CA GLN A 15 -28.14 45.06 -29.58
C GLN A 15 -27.99 43.54 -29.64
N LYS A 16 -28.69 42.90 -30.55
CA LYS A 16 -28.79 41.43 -30.66
C LYS A 16 -27.43 40.73 -30.68
N VAL A 17 -26.45 41.24 -31.43
CA VAL A 17 -25.13 40.64 -31.56
C VAL A 17 -24.35 40.69 -30.24
N THR A 18 -24.36 41.85 -29.56
CA THR A 18 -23.67 42.03 -28.27
C THR A 18 -24.29 41.15 -27.19
N SER A 19 -25.62 41.04 -27.14
CA SER A 19 -26.34 40.21 -26.19
C SER A 19 -26.05 38.72 -26.39
N ILE A 20 -25.97 38.27 -27.63
CA ILE A 20 -25.59 36.87 -27.97
C ILE A 20 -24.13 36.61 -27.56
N LEU A 21 -23.22 37.54 -27.81
CA LEU A 21 -21.79 37.37 -27.42
C LEU A 21 -21.63 37.29 -25.88
N ILE A 22 -22.36 38.14 -25.13
CA ILE A 22 -22.33 38.08 -23.67
C ILE A 22 -22.89 36.75 -23.16
N LEU A 23 -24.00 36.28 -23.74
CA LEU A 23 -24.59 35.00 -23.36
C LEU A 23 -23.63 33.83 -23.63
N ILE A 24 -22.98 33.82 -24.77
CA ILE A 24 -21.95 32.81 -25.12
C ILE A 24 -20.78 32.89 -24.13
N ALA A 25 -20.32 34.10 -23.80
CA ALA A 25 -19.22 34.28 -22.86
C ALA A 25 -19.56 33.76 -21.46
N VAL A 26 -20.78 34.02 -20.97
CA VAL A 26 -21.26 33.52 -19.68
C VAL A 26 -21.36 31.97 -19.69
N VAL A 27 -21.94 31.40 -20.76
CA VAL A 27 -22.08 29.96 -20.91
C VAL A 27 -20.70 29.28 -20.95
N LEU A 28 -19.75 29.81 -21.73
CA LEU A 28 -18.38 29.29 -21.79
C LEU A 28 -17.65 29.41 -20.45
N SER A 29 -17.82 30.54 -19.75
CA SER A 29 -17.21 30.73 -18.44
C SER A 29 -17.74 29.73 -17.39
N THR A 30 -19.06 29.54 -17.37
CA THR A 30 -19.68 28.58 -16.45
C THR A 30 -19.31 27.13 -16.81
N MET A 31 -19.26 26.78 -18.09
CA MET A 31 -18.76 25.47 -18.54
C MET A 31 -17.30 25.23 -18.09
N MET A 32 -16.39 26.20 -18.33
CA MET A 32 -15.00 26.09 -17.91
C MET A 32 -14.88 25.89 -16.39
N THR A 33 -15.60 26.66 -15.60
CA THR A 33 -15.56 26.55 -14.14
C THR A 33 -16.04 25.17 -13.66
N THR A 34 -17.09 24.64 -14.29
CA THR A 34 -17.62 23.31 -13.96
C THR A 34 -16.64 22.19 -14.34
N ILE A 35 -16.05 22.27 -15.54
CA ILE A 35 -15.08 21.27 -16.01
C ILE A 35 -13.84 21.26 -15.11
N VAL A 36 -13.30 22.42 -14.76
CA VAL A 36 -12.13 22.52 -13.87
C VAL A 36 -12.46 21.96 -12.48
N GLY A 37 -13.62 22.31 -11.92
CA GLY A 37 -14.04 21.81 -10.62
C GLY A 37 -14.21 20.28 -10.56
N GLN A 38 -14.79 19.68 -11.60
CA GLN A 38 -14.93 18.23 -11.70
C GLN A 38 -13.57 17.54 -11.93
N SER A 39 -12.70 18.15 -12.74
CA SER A 39 -11.36 17.60 -13.04
C SER A 39 -10.50 17.50 -11.77
N ILE A 40 -10.59 18.46 -10.86
CA ILE A 40 -9.87 18.41 -9.57
C ILE A 40 -10.34 17.23 -8.73
N GLY A 41 -11.65 17.00 -8.65
CA GLY A 41 -12.23 15.86 -7.93
C GLY A 41 -11.78 14.51 -8.48
N VAL A 42 -11.83 14.35 -9.81
CA VAL A 42 -11.36 13.13 -10.48
C VAL A 42 -9.85 12.90 -10.27
N LEU A 43 -9.05 13.95 -10.39
CA LEU A 43 -7.60 13.85 -10.21
C LEU A 43 -7.23 13.47 -8.76
N SER A 44 -7.94 14.02 -7.77
CA SER A 44 -7.76 13.65 -6.36
C SER A 44 -8.12 12.18 -6.11
N ALA A 45 -9.24 11.71 -6.65
CA ALA A 45 -9.65 10.31 -6.53
C ALA A 45 -8.65 9.35 -7.21
N MET A 46 -8.15 9.71 -8.39
CA MET A 46 -7.13 8.93 -9.09
C MET A 46 -5.82 8.85 -8.30
N ARG A 47 -5.37 9.97 -7.70
CA ARG A 47 -4.18 10.00 -6.85
C ARG A 47 -4.35 9.14 -5.60
N GLU A 48 -5.52 9.18 -4.96
CA GLU A 48 -5.82 8.34 -3.80
C GLU A 48 -5.81 6.85 -4.19
N GLN A 49 -6.43 6.47 -5.30
CA GLN A 49 -6.39 5.10 -5.80
C GLN A 49 -4.98 4.64 -6.16
N GLN A 50 -4.17 5.50 -6.79
CA GLN A 50 -2.77 5.19 -7.07
C GLN A 50 -1.95 5.02 -5.79
N ALA A 51 -2.15 5.88 -4.79
CA ALA A 51 -1.46 5.77 -3.51
C ALA A 51 -1.82 4.46 -2.80
N ILE A 52 -3.10 4.06 -2.81
CA ILE A 52 -3.56 2.78 -2.26
C ILE A 52 -2.96 1.60 -3.05
N ALA A 53 -2.94 1.68 -4.37
CA ALA A 53 -2.38 0.62 -5.21
C ALA A 53 -0.88 0.41 -4.98
N ILE A 54 -0.12 1.49 -4.75
CA ILE A 54 1.33 1.46 -4.54
C ILE A 54 1.68 1.15 -3.09
N GLY A 55 1.13 1.93 -2.16
CA GLY A 55 1.50 1.94 -0.74
C GLY A 55 0.62 1.06 0.15
N GLY A 56 -0.48 0.54 -0.37
CA GLY A 56 -1.48 -0.17 0.43
C GLY A 56 -2.50 0.77 1.08
N ASN A 57 -3.62 0.19 1.49
CA ASN A 57 -4.74 0.92 2.11
C ASN A 57 -4.53 1.08 3.62
N ARG A 58 -3.52 1.84 4.01
CA ARG A 58 -3.18 2.15 5.39
C ARG A 58 -2.84 3.63 5.56
N TYR A 59 -2.82 4.11 6.81
CA TYR A 59 -2.42 5.49 7.10
C TYR A 59 -0.96 5.60 7.53
N ALA A 60 -0.49 4.64 8.33
CA ALA A 60 0.91 4.54 8.72
C ALA A 60 1.32 3.09 8.95
N THR A 61 2.64 2.84 8.93
CA THR A 61 3.24 1.56 9.30
C THR A 61 4.31 1.81 10.34
N PHE A 62 4.20 1.15 11.47
CA PHE A 62 5.28 1.06 12.46
C PHE A 62 6.13 -0.15 12.13
N LEU A 63 7.44 0.07 11.96
CA LEU A 63 8.36 -0.96 11.55
C LEU A 63 9.09 -1.57 12.76
N GLN A 64 9.28 -2.88 12.71
CA GLN A 64 10.08 -3.64 13.70
C GLN A 64 9.59 -3.47 15.15
N MET A 65 8.29 -3.61 15.34
CA MET A 65 7.67 -3.64 16.65
C MET A 65 7.91 -5.01 17.31
N ASN A 66 8.17 -5.00 18.62
CA ASN A 66 8.16 -6.23 19.41
C ASN A 66 6.71 -6.66 19.75
N ALA A 67 6.57 -7.83 20.36
CA ALA A 67 5.26 -8.38 20.73
C ALA A 67 4.48 -7.50 21.70
N ASP A 68 5.14 -6.89 22.68
CA ASP A 68 4.48 -6.03 23.68
C ASP A 68 3.94 -4.74 23.02
N GLN A 69 4.73 -4.16 22.13
CA GLN A 69 4.33 -2.97 21.38
C GLN A 69 3.17 -3.26 20.42
N LEU A 70 3.21 -4.42 19.73
CA LEU A 70 2.10 -4.88 18.90
C LEU A 70 0.83 -5.02 19.75
N HIS A 71 0.91 -5.69 20.89
CA HIS A 71 -0.22 -5.88 21.79
C HIS A 71 -0.79 -4.55 22.30
N ALA A 72 0.06 -3.58 22.60
CA ALA A 72 -0.37 -2.23 22.97
C ALA A 72 -1.16 -1.55 21.84
N LEU A 73 -0.72 -1.70 20.58
CA LEU A 73 -1.45 -1.14 19.43
C LEU A 73 -2.78 -1.86 19.18
N GLU A 74 -2.83 -3.18 19.36
CA GLU A 74 -4.07 -3.95 19.19
C GLU A 74 -5.17 -3.54 20.18
N GLN A 75 -4.77 -2.99 21.35
CA GLN A 75 -5.69 -2.51 22.39
C GLN A 75 -5.98 -1.01 22.32
N ASP A 76 -5.37 -0.29 21.39
CA ASP A 76 -5.53 1.17 21.29
C ASP A 76 -6.86 1.54 20.62
N GLU A 77 -7.79 2.09 21.41
CA GLU A 77 -9.11 2.50 20.94
C GLU A 77 -9.08 3.64 19.92
N ARG A 78 -7.96 4.35 19.75
CA ARG A 78 -7.78 5.39 18.72
C ARG A 78 -7.66 4.79 17.32
N LEU A 79 -7.37 3.48 17.23
CA LEU A 79 -7.17 2.76 16.00
C LEU A 79 -8.44 2.01 15.58
N SER A 80 -8.81 2.12 14.31
CA SER A 80 -9.92 1.37 13.72
C SER A 80 -9.45 0.08 13.03
N TYR A 81 -8.15 -0.03 12.79
CA TYR A 81 -7.52 -1.18 12.17
C TYR A 81 -6.06 -1.29 12.61
N VAL A 82 -5.65 -2.51 12.91
CA VAL A 82 -4.28 -2.90 13.21
C VAL A 82 -3.97 -4.16 12.43
N GLY A 83 -3.18 -4.04 11.36
CA GLY A 83 -2.71 -5.17 10.57
C GLY A 83 -1.27 -5.50 10.93
N LYS A 84 -0.90 -6.77 10.86
CA LYS A 84 0.45 -7.20 11.19
C LYS A 84 1.08 -8.04 10.10
N SER A 85 2.35 -7.79 9.86
CA SER A 85 3.16 -8.56 8.94
C SER A 85 4.58 -8.72 9.47
N ILE A 86 5.26 -9.78 9.04
CA ILE A 86 6.64 -10.06 9.39
C ILE A 86 7.47 -10.04 8.12
N TYR A 87 8.51 -9.22 8.11
CA TYR A 87 9.52 -9.28 7.06
C TYR A 87 10.44 -10.47 7.31
N MET A 88 10.42 -11.45 6.41
CA MET A 88 11.18 -12.68 6.53
C MET A 88 12.65 -12.53 6.17
N GLY A 89 12.98 -11.56 5.36
CA GLY A 89 14.31 -11.34 4.80
C GLY A 89 14.27 -11.11 3.31
N SER A 90 15.43 -10.99 2.71
CA SER A 90 15.58 -10.72 1.29
C SER A 90 16.60 -11.63 0.62
N LEU A 91 16.42 -11.75 -0.69
CA LEU A 91 17.34 -12.40 -1.62
C LEU A 91 17.62 -11.44 -2.77
N GLU A 92 18.88 -11.22 -3.07
CA GLU A 92 19.29 -10.45 -4.26
C GLU A 92 19.07 -11.30 -5.52
N LEU A 93 18.17 -10.85 -6.40
CA LEU A 93 17.90 -11.50 -7.69
C LEU A 93 18.86 -11.00 -8.77
N SER A 94 19.26 -9.73 -8.67
CA SER A 94 20.24 -9.07 -9.53
C SER A 94 20.82 -7.85 -8.80
N PRO A 95 21.90 -7.21 -9.28
CA PRO A 95 22.49 -6.03 -8.63
C PRO A 95 21.52 -4.86 -8.42
N SER A 96 20.40 -4.85 -9.12
CA SER A 96 19.38 -3.78 -9.05
C SER A 96 18.02 -4.28 -8.58
N LEU A 97 17.87 -5.56 -8.23
CA LEU A 97 16.59 -6.15 -7.89
C LEU A 97 16.70 -7.10 -6.70
N THR A 98 15.95 -6.83 -5.67
CA THR A 98 15.89 -7.63 -4.45
C THR A 98 14.47 -8.18 -4.26
N LEU A 99 14.37 -9.47 -3.97
CA LEU A 99 13.13 -10.11 -3.51
C LEU A 99 13.06 -10.01 -1.99
N GLY A 100 12.01 -9.37 -1.47
CA GLY A 100 11.66 -9.41 -0.06
C GLY A 100 10.52 -10.39 0.20
N LEU A 101 10.62 -11.24 1.21
CA LEU A 101 9.52 -12.11 1.61
C LEU A 101 8.76 -11.52 2.79
N MET A 102 7.43 -11.56 2.70
CA MET A 102 6.51 -11.05 3.71
C MET A 102 5.56 -12.15 4.18
N GLU A 103 5.43 -12.29 5.48
CA GLU A 103 4.38 -13.06 6.11
C GLU A 103 3.28 -12.10 6.56
N TYR A 104 2.07 -12.25 6.02
CA TYR A 104 0.92 -11.43 6.41
C TYR A 104 0.01 -12.21 7.34
N TRP A 105 -0.52 -11.52 8.34
CA TRP A 105 -1.45 -12.10 9.30
C TRP A 105 -2.86 -11.57 9.07
N ASP A 106 -3.83 -12.45 9.22
CA ASP A 106 -5.26 -12.16 9.10
C ASP A 106 -5.60 -11.50 7.74
N ASP A 107 -6.26 -10.36 7.72
CA ASP A 107 -6.63 -9.63 6.51
C ASP A 107 -5.57 -8.63 6.01
N THR A 108 -4.39 -8.60 6.64
CA THR A 108 -3.33 -7.64 6.29
C THR A 108 -2.86 -7.75 4.84
N ALA A 109 -2.89 -8.96 4.26
CA ALA A 109 -2.56 -9.15 2.85
C ALA A 109 -3.45 -8.30 1.91
N ALA A 110 -4.72 -8.11 2.26
CA ALA A 110 -5.66 -7.32 1.46
C ALA A 110 -5.33 -5.82 1.41
N ILE A 111 -4.50 -5.32 2.33
CA ILE A 111 -4.01 -3.94 2.30
C ILE A 111 -3.08 -3.69 1.11
N TYR A 112 -2.36 -4.72 0.65
CA TYR A 112 -1.29 -4.65 -0.34
C TYR A 112 -1.66 -5.30 -1.69
N PRO A 113 -2.68 -4.83 -2.39
CA PRO A 113 -3.20 -5.50 -3.59
C PRO A 113 -2.14 -5.60 -4.71
N SER A 114 -1.18 -4.68 -4.78
CA SER A 114 -0.09 -4.72 -5.77
C SER A 114 0.90 -5.87 -5.56
N SER A 115 0.98 -6.40 -4.33
CA SER A 115 1.96 -7.44 -3.96
C SER A 115 1.30 -8.77 -3.59
N THR A 116 -0.04 -8.80 -3.44
CA THR A 116 -0.77 -9.98 -2.97
C THR A 116 -1.88 -10.45 -3.92
N SER A 117 -2.04 -9.76 -5.08
CA SER A 117 -3.02 -10.21 -6.07
C SER A 117 -2.56 -11.50 -6.74
N VAL A 118 -3.37 -12.54 -6.63
CA VAL A 118 -3.12 -13.84 -7.24
C VAL A 118 -3.56 -13.83 -8.70
N GLU A 119 -2.74 -14.43 -9.57
CA GLU A 119 -3.05 -14.69 -10.97
C GLU A 119 -3.47 -16.15 -11.16
N GLU A 120 -2.74 -17.09 -10.49
CA GLU A 120 -3.03 -18.52 -10.53
C GLU A 120 -2.81 -19.14 -9.14
N GLY A 121 -3.61 -20.16 -8.79
CA GLY A 121 -3.55 -20.81 -7.48
C GLY A 121 -4.18 -20.00 -6.36
N ARG A 122 -3.53 -19.91 -5.20
CA ARG A 122 -4.02 -19.20 -4.02
C ARG A 122 -2.89 -18.52 -3.25
N LEU A 123 -3.23 -17.59 -2.35
CA LEU A 123 -2.28 -17.11 -1.36
C LEU A 123 -1.87 -18.23 -0.40
N PRO A 124 -0.65 -18.18 0.13
CA PRO A 124 -0.18 -19.09 1.17
C PRO A 124 -1.01 -18.94 2.46
N GLU A 125 -1.44 -20.06 3.02
CA GLU A 125 -2.22 -20.12 4.26
C GLU A 125 -1.47 -20.87 5.37
N ALA A 126 -0.74 -21.93 5.01
CA ALA A 126 0.03 -22.73 5.94
C ALA A 126 1.51 -22.31 5.97
N PRO A 127 2.22 -22.58 7.08
CA PRO A 127 3.66 -22.38 7.14
C PRO A 127 4.40 -23.08 5.99
N MET A 128 5.49 -22.47 5.53
CA MET A 128 6.34 -22.96 4.44
C MET A 128 5.67 -23.02 3.06
N GLU A 129 4.49 -22.47 2.90
CA GLU A 129 3.89 -22.15 1.61
C GLU A 129 4.40 -20.81 1.11
N ILE A 130 4.50 -20.65 -0.23
CA ILE A 130 4.96 -19.41 -0.84
C ILE A 130 4.15 -19.08 -2.11
N ALA A 131 3.96 -17.78 -2.35
CA ALA A 131 3.46 -17.25 -3.60
C ALA A 131 4.44 -16.21 -4.15
N LEU A 132 4.79 -16.33 -5.43
CA LEU A 132 5.74 -15.49 -6.14
C LEU A 132 5.16 -15.11 -7.50
N SER A 133 5.60 -13.99 -8.08
CA SER A 133 5.20 -13.67 -9.45
C SER A 133 5.99 -14.50 -10.47
N GLU A 134 5.42 -14.65 -11.66
CA GLU A 134 6.04 -15.43 -12.75
C GLU A 134 7.45 -14.92 -13.10
N ASP A 135 7.63 -13.58 -13.12
CA ASP A 135 8.93 -13.01 -13.42
C ASP A 135 9.97 -13.31 -12.32
N ILE A 136 9.57 -13.34 -11.05
CA ILE A 136 10.46 -13.74 -9.95
C ILE A 136 10.88 -15.20 -10.11
N LEU A 137 9.95 -16.09 -10.44
CA LEU A 137 10.26 -17.51 -10.71
C LEU A 137 11.26 -17.68 -11.85
N LYS A 138 11.12 -16.88 -12.91
CA LYS A 138 12.10 -16.83 -14.02
C LYS A 138 13.48 -16.35 -13.58
N TYR A 139 13.54 -15.29 -12.75
CA TYR A 139 14.83 -14.82 -12.19
C TYR A 139 15.52 -15.88 -11.33
N LEU A 140 14.73 -16.69 -10.60
CA LEU A 140 15.23 -17.80 -9.78
C LEU A 140 15.60 -19.03 -10.61
N GLY A 141 15.30 -19.05 -11.91
CA GLY A 141 15.49 -20.23 -12.78
C GLY A 141 14.61 -21.41 -12.38
N PHE A 142 13.43 -21.13 -11.79
CA PHE A 142 12.51 -22.16 -11.35
C PHE A 142 11.62 -22.60 -12.51
N GLU A 143 11.70 -23.88 -12.87
CA GLU A 143 10.93 -24.50 -13.96
C GLU A 143 9.70 -25.31 -13.48
N GLY A 144 9.51 -25.39 -12.14
CA GLY A 144 8.38 -26.09 -11.54
C GLY A 144 7.07 -25.30 -11.62
N GLY A 145 5.98 -25.92 -11.15
CA GLY A 145 4.64 -25.35 -11.07
C GLY A 145 4.10 -25.26 -9.64
N ILE A 146 2.81 -24.92 -9.54
CA ILE A 146 2.10 -24.91 -8.26
C ILE A 146 2.12 -26.34 -7.68
N GLY A 147 2.49 -26.45 -6.40
CA GLY A 147 2.68 -27.71 -5.67
C GLY A 147 4.13 -28.15 -5.60
N ASP A 148 5.03 -27.61 -6.44
CA ASP A 148 6.43 -27.96 -6.41
C ASP A 148 7.19 -27.17 -5.34
N LYS A 149 8.35 -27.68 -4.96
CA LYS A 149 9.19 -27.14 -3.92
C LYS A 149 10.25 -26.20 -4.50
N ILE A 150 10.42 -25.05 -3.88
CA ILE A 150 11.44 -24.07 -4.20
C ILE A 150 12.30 -23.78 -2.98
N THR A 151 13.62 -23.80 -3.16
CA THR A 151 14.60 -23.51 -2.10
C THR A 151 15.13 -22.09 -2.25
N LEU A 152 15.03 -21.29 -1.20
CA LEU A 152 15.51 -19.90 -1.17
C LEU A 152 16.50 -19.70 -0.03
N SER A 153 17.58 -18.97 -0.32
CA SER A 153 18.55 -18.51 0.68
C SER A 153 18.31 -17.04 0.96
N LEU A 154 17.89 -16.73 2.17
CA LEU A 154 17.43 -15.41 2.58
C LEU A 154 18.39 -14.82 3.60
N GLN A 155 18.53 -13.50 3.55
CA GLN A 155 19.25 -12.72 4.53
C GLN A 155 18.26 -11.76 5.21
N LYS A 156 18.22 -11.80 6.55
CA LYS A 156 17.43 -10.89 7.36
C LYS A 156 18.34 -9.98 8.14
N ASN A 157 18.20 -8.68 7.90
CA ASN A 157 18.91 -7.64 8.62
C ASN A 157 17.94 -6.94 9.56
N LEU A 158 18.36 -6.67 10.79
CA LEU A 158 17.63 -5.81 11.71
C LEU A 158 18.04 -4.36 11.45
N ARG A 159 17.03 -3.47 11.35
CA ARG A 159 17.25 -2.04 11.06
C ARG A 159 18.09 -1.35 12.13
N HIS A 160 18.05 -1.85 13.36
CA HIS A 160 18.76 -1.29 14.51
C HIS A 160 20.19 -1.83 14.65
N ASN A 161 20.51 -2.94 13.99
CA ASN A 161 21.84 -3.55 14.03
C ASN A 161 22.16 -4.23 12.70
N ILE A 162 22.70 -3.46 11.76
CA ILE A 162 23.10 -3.95 10.43
C ILE A 162 24.23 -5.00 10.55
N ALA A 163 24.98 -5.01 11.66
CA ALA A 163 26.05 -5.95 11.90
C ALA A 163 25.53 -7.38 12.23
N ASP A 164 24.30 -7.49 12.71
CA ASP A 164 23.68 -8.76 13.04
C ASP A 164 22.74 -9.20 11.90
N SER A 165 23.32 -9.71 10.82
CA SER A 165 22.54 -10.34 9.75
C SER A 165 22.31 -11.81 10.08
N TYR A 166 21.07 -12.25 9.96
CA TYR A 166 20.70 -13.65 10.06
C TYR A 166 20.43 -14.21 8.67
N SER A 167 21.23 -15.21 8.27
CA SER A 167 21.07 -15.88 6.97
C SER A 167 20.56 -17.30 7.18
N TYR A 168 19.62 -17.72 6.36
CA TYR A 168 19.04 -19.04 6.41
C TYR A 168 18.60 -19.50 5.02
N THR A 169 18.52 -20.81 4.83
CA THR A 169 18.00 -21.45 3.62
C THR A 169 16.78 -22.26 3.99
N ALA A 170 15.71 -22.11 3.24
CA ALA A 170 14.47 -22.81 3.49
C ALA A 170 13.82 -23.31 2.19
N GLU A 171 13.11 -24.43 2.30
CA GLU A 171 12.34 -25.03 1.22
C GLU A 171 10.87 -24.69 1.41
N PHE A 172 10.26 -24.11 0.39
CA PHE A 172 8.86 -23.71 0.38
C PHE A 172 8.10 -24.49 -0.69
N VAL A 173 6.79 -24.66 -0.49
CA VAL A 173 5.88 -25.19 -1.50
C VAL A 173 5.19 -24.01 -2.22
N LEU A 174 5.33 -23.93 -3.54
CA LEU A 174 4.67 -22.89 -4.34
C LEU A 174 3.16 -23.16 -4.39
N THR A 175 2.35 -22.23 -3.89
CA THR A 175 0.88 -22.37 -3.83
C THR A 175 0.15 -21.39 -4.73
N GLY A 176 0.83 -20.35 -5.19
CA GLY A 176 0.22 -19.38 -6.07
C GLY A 176 1.22 -18.58 -6.87
N ILE A 177 0.77 -18.13 -8.02
CA ILE A 177 1.48 -17.18 -8.88
C ILE A 177 0.82 -15.81 -8.68
N LEU A 178 1.62 -14.84 -8.27
CA LEU A 178 1.17 -13.46 -8.05
C LEU A 178 1.25 -12.67 -9.37
N LYS A 179 0.39 -11.67 -9.51
CA LYS A 179 0.49 -10.72 -10.60
C LYS A 179 1.80 -9.94 -10.52
N ASN A 180 2.42 -9.67 -11.66
CA ASN A 180 3.65 -8.90 -11.71
C ASN A 180 3.44 -7.48 -11.19
N ASN A 181 4.26 -7.07 -10.23
CA ASN A 181 4.26 -5.72 -9.67
C ASN A 181 5.32 -4.86 -10.35
N TYR A 182 4.96 -4.22 -11.46
CA TYR A 182 5.88 -3.37 -12.23
C TYR A 182 6.47 -2.19 -11.42
N LEU A 183 5.77 -1.70 -10.41
CA LEU A 183 6.28 -0.65 -9.52
C LEU A 183 7.40 -1.18 -8.62
N GLY A 184 7.32 -2.44 -8.18
CA GLY A 184 8.39 -3.10 -7.45
C GLY A 184 9.66 -3.20 -8.27
N TYR A 185 9.56 -3.55 -9.55
CA TYR A 185 10.72 -3.61 -10.45
C TYR A 185 11.38 -2.24 -10.64
N THR A 186 10.61 -1.16 -10.77
CA THR A 186 11.17 0.19 -10.90
C THR A 186 11.79 0.71 -9.60
N SER A 187 11.33 0.27 -8.44
CA SER A 187 11.90 0.61 -7.13
C SER A 187 13.07 -0.28 -6.72
N GLY A 188 13.35 -1.35 -7.47
CA GLY A 188 14.40 -2.33 -7.16
C GLY A 188 14.03 -3.33 -6.07
N THR A 189 12.75 -3.38 -5.65
CA THR A 189 12.31 -4.34 -4.63
C THR A 189 10.98 -4.96 -5.02
N VAL A 190 10.95 -6.28 -5.16
CA VAL A 190 9.75 -7.08 -5.40
C VAL A 190 9.40 -7.89 -4.16
N THR A 191 8.15 -8.23 -4.00
CA THR A 191 7.65 -8.90 -2.80
C THR A 191 7.10 -10.27 -3.16
N GLY A 192 7.52 -11.29 -2.40
CA GLY A 192 6.87 -12.59 -2.32
C GLY A 192 6.11 -12.73 -1.00
N VAL A 193 5.11 -13.59 -0.98
CA VAL A 193 4.27 -13.84 0.19
C VAL A 193 4.51 -15.24 0.69
N VAL A 194 4.65 -15.39 2.01
CA VAL A 194 4.74 -16.70 2.68
C VAL A 194 3.58 -16.89 3.65
N GLY A 195 3.28 -18.14 3.94
CA GLY A 195 2.16 -18.50 4.81
C GLY A 195 2.42 -18.18 6.28
N LYS A 196 1.34 -17.93 7.01
CA LYS A 196 1.33 -17.60 8.45
C LYS A 196 2.00 -18.71 9.26
N GLY A 197 2.86 -18.30 10.21
CA GLY A 197 3.62 -19.22 11.05
C GLY A 197 4.96 -19.68 10.45
N THR A 198 5.31 -19.22 9.25
CA THR A 198 6.63 -19.49 8.65
C THR A 198 7.75 -18.82 9.46
N ALA A 199 7.52 -17.61 9.97
CA ALA A 199 8.49 -16.89 10.79
C ALA A 199 8.85 -17.65 12.04
N GLU A 200 7.88 -18.21 12.74
CA GLU A 200 8.08 -18.99 13.96
C GLU A 200 8.88 -20.28 13.72
N GLN A 201 8.79 -20.86 12.51
CA GLN A 201 9.54 -22.06 12.16
C GLN A 201 10.98 -21.77 11.72
N LEU A 202 11.22 -20.65 11.08
CA LEU A 202 12.51 -20.37 10.42
C LEU A 202 13.38 -19.36 11.17
N LEU A 203 12.77 -18.43 11.90
CA LEU A 203 13.49 -17.35 12.55
C LEU A 203 13.65 -17.65 14.04
N THR A 204 14.81 -17.25 14.58
CA THR A 204 14.97 -17.19 16.03
C THR A 204 14.08 -16.06 16.58
N GLU A 205 13.53 -16.24 17.77
CA GLU A 205 12.62 -15.27 18.42
C GLU A 205 13.17 -13.83 18.43
N SER A 206 14.49 -13.69 18.64
CA SER A 206 15.17 -12.39 18.60
C SER A 206 15.16 -11.70 17.25
N TYR A 207 14.78 -12.39 16.17
CA TYR A 207 14.64 -11.84 14.83
C TYR A 207 13.20 -11.70 14.38
N ILE A 208 12.22 -12.05 15.22
CA ILE A 208 10.80 -11.87 14.94
C ILE A 208 10.37 -10.48 15.39
N TYR A 209 10.15 -9.61 14.41
CA TYR A 209 9.63 -8.27 14.60
C TYR A 209 8.47 -8.03 13.65
N TYR A 210 7.47 -7.32 14.12
CA TYR A 210 6.24 -7.04 13.38
C TYR A 210 6.32 -5.67 12.70
N ASN A 211 5.91 -5.62 11.45
CA ASN A 211 5.48 -4.37 10.84
C ASN A 211 3.99 -4.23 11.08
N VAL A 212 3.58 -3.13 11.68
CA VAL A 212 2.21 -2.91 12.12
C VAL A 212 1.59 -1.79 11.30
N ASP A 213 0.59 -2.14 10.51
CA ASP A 213 -0.17 -1.22 9.68
C ASP A 213 -1.37 -0.71 10.44
N ILE A 214 -1.58 0.58 10.47
CA ILE A 214 -2.69 1.17 11.22
C ILE A 214 -3.59 2.05 10.35
N ARG A 215 -4.88 2.09 10.76
CA ARG A 215 -5.83 3.15 10.39
C ARG A 215 -6.44 3.72 11.65
N THR A 216 -6.60 5.03 11.70
CA THR A 216 -7.27 5.70 12.80
C THR A 216 -8.79 5.72 12.60
N ALA A 217 -9.55 5.81 13.67
CA ALA A 217 -10.99 5.95 13.62
C ALA A 217 -11.41 7.26 12.90
N ASP A 218 -10.63 8.33 13.09
CA ASP A 218 -10.83 9.62 12.40
C ASP A 218 -9.63 9.92 11.46
N LYS A 219 -9.89 9.91 10.15
CA LYS A 219 -8.89 10.22 9.12
C LYS A 219 -8.26 11.61 9.28
N LYS A 220 -8.97 12.58 9.85
CA LYS A 220 -8.48 13.96 9.99
C LYS A 220 -7.42 14.09 11.07
N ASN A 221 -7.48 13.25 12.09
CA ASN A 221 -6.60 13.31 13.24
C ASN A 221 -5.45 12.28 13.19
N PHE A 222 -5.31 11.55 12.06
CA PHE A 222 -4.36 10.43 12.00
C PHE A 222 -2.92 10.84 12.35
N GLN A 223 -2.47 12.03 11.88
CA GLN A 223 -1.11 12.49 12.12
C GLN A 223 -0.85 12.71 13.63
N ALA A 224 -1.80 13.31 14.34
CA ALA A 224 -1.68 13.53 15.77
C ALA A 224 -1.61 12.19 16.55
N VAL A 225 -2.45 11.23 16.16
CA VAL A 225 -2.43 9.88 16.76
C VAL A 225 -1.11 9.17 16.49
N VAL A 226 -0.58 9.23 15.27
CA VAL A 226 0.73 8.64 14.91
C VAL A 226 1.86 9.30 15.71
N ASP A 227 1.85 10.63 15.84
CA ASP A 227 2.86 11.36 16.61
C ASP A 227 2.83 11.03 18.10
N ASP A 228 1.64 10.85 18.67
CA ASP A 228 1.47 10.46 20.07
C ASP A 228 1.94 9.02 20.31
N ILE A 229 1.55 8.08 19.46
CA ILE A 229 2.03 6.69 19.53
C ILE A 229 3.57 6.64 19.40
N ASN A 230 4.16 7.40 18.47
CA ASN A 230 5.61 7.48 18.35
C ASN A 230 6.31 7.99 19.61
N LYS A 231 5.71 8.95 20.34
CA LYS A 231 6.24 9.44 21.60
C LYS A 231 6.14 8.38 22.70
N GLU A 232 5.00 7.69 22.77
CA GLU A 232 4.76 6.60 23.74
C GLU A 232 5.80 5.49 23.56
N PHE A 233 6.07 5.05 22.31
CA PHE A 233 7.06 4.01 22.04
C PHE A 233 8.51 4.44 22.27
N LYS A 234 8.85 5.71 22.02
CA LYS A 234 10.19 6.23 22.37
C LYS A 234 10.43 6.23 23.87
N LEU A 235 9.40 6.43 24.68
CA LEU A 235 9.47 6.36 26.14
C LEU A 235 9.61 4.91 26.63
N MET A 236 9.07 3.93 25.90
CA MET A 236 9.22 2.50 26.22
C MET A 236 10.60 1.94 25.84
N MET A 237 11.34 2.62 24.95
CA MET A 237 12.69 2.20 24.53
C MET A 237 13.81 2.85 25.36
N SER A 238 13.52 3.78 26.22
CA SER A 238 14.44 4.48 27.15
C SER A 238 14.42 3.84 28.55
#